data_7f29715857dff4f1b4575e558bd01c22
#
_entry.id   7f29715857dff4f1b4575e558bd01c22
#
_cell.length_a   1.000
_cell.length_b   1.000
_cell.length_c   1.000
_cell.angle_alpha   90.00
_cell.angle_beta   90.00
_cell.angle_gamma   90.00
#
_symmetry.space_group_name_H-M   'P 1'
#
loop_
_entity.id
_entity.type
_entity.pdbx_description
1 polymer ?
#
loop_
_entity_poly.entity_id
_entity_poly.type
_entity_poly.pdbx_seq_one_letter_code
_entity_poly.pdbx_strand_id
1 'polypeptide(L)' 'MKHFKVRVQYTNGIDFLFECDAVTGWQAGALARVAGRIAGLGGSMDVKETIVVEVV' A
#
# COMPACT_ATOMS: atom_id res chain seq x y z
N MET A 1 12.90 3.94 12.41
CA MET A 1 12.00 3.45 11.35
C MET A 1 12.21 4.26 10.08
N LYS A 2 11.95 3.65 8.94
CA LYS A 2 12.04 4.31 7.65
C LYS A 2 10.66 4.81 7.23
N HIS A 3 10.63 5.84 6.41
CA HIS A 3 9.39 6.40 5.89
C HIS A 3 9.18 5.91 4.45
N PHE A 4 7.98 5.44 4.13
CA PHE A 4 7.66 4.90 2.81
C PHE A 4 6.43 5.55 2.22
N LYS A 5 6.45 5.70 0.90
CA LYS A 5 5.26 5.97 0.10
C LYS A 5 4.89 4.70 -0.65
N VAL A 6 3.62 4.33 -0.58
CA VAL A 6 3.13 3.10 -1.20
C VAL A 6 1.97 3.44 -2.14
N ARG A 7 2.02 2.88 -3.34
CA ARG A 7 0.90 2.92 -4.28
C ARG A 7 0.35 1.51 -4.41
N VAL A 8 -0.91 1.34 -4.09
CA VAL A 8 -1.62 0.07 -4.27
C VAL A 8 -2.55 0.24 -5.47
N GLN A 9 -2.32 -0.55 -6.51
CA GLN A 9 -3.16 -0.54 -7.71
C GLN A 9 -4.13 -1.72 -7.63
N TYR A 10 -5.42 -1.40 -7.73
CA TYR A 10 -6.48 -2.40 -7.68
C TYR A 10 -6.97 -2.75 -9.08
N THR A 11 -7.51 -3.95 -9.22
CA THR A 11 -8.01 -4.45 -10.50
C THR A 11 -9.21 -3.67 -11.03
N ASN A 12 -9.90 -2.94 -10.15
CA ASN A 12 -11.02 -2.07 -10.54
C ASN A 12 -10.58 -0.69 -11.05
N GLY A 13 -9.28 -0.46 -11.19
CA GLY A 13 -8.73 0.79 -11.68
C GLY A 13 -8.44 1.84 -10.61
N ILE A 14 -8.72 1.55 -9.34
CA ILE A 14 -8.43 2.47 -8.24
C ILE A 14 -6.94 2.39 -7.90
N ASP A 15 -6.30 3.57 -7.76
CA ASP A 15 -4.97 3.71 -7.20
C ASP A 15 -5.09 4.30 -5.80
N PHE A 16 -4.47 3.65 -4.82
CA PHE A 16 -4.47 4.11 -3.44
C PHE A 16 -3.05 4.52 -3.05
N LEU A 17 -2.90 5.78 -2.66
CA LEU A 17 -1.60 6.31 -2.20
C LEU A 17 -1.60 6.35 -0.69
N PHE A 18 -0.56 5.77 -0.08
CA PHE A 18 -0.45 5.62 1.35
C PHE A 18 0.98 5.94 1.79
N GLU A 19 1.12 6.69 2.88
CA GLU A 19 2.42 6.94 3.50
C GLU A 19 2.43 6.37 4.91
N CYS A 20 3.53 5.76 5.28
CA CYS A 20 3.69 5.22 6.64
C CYS A 20 5.16 5.08 7.01
N ASP A 21 5.40 4.94 8.31
CA ASP A 21 6.69 4.53 8.83
C ASP A 21 6.67 3.02 9.05
N ALA A 22 7.74 2.36 8.66
CA ALA A 22 7.86 0.92 8.80
C ALA A 22 9.33 0.52 8.90
N VAL A 23 9.58 -0.69 9.35
CA VAL A 23 10.94 -1.24 9.44
C VAL A 23 11.46 -1.62 8.06
N THR A 24 10.59 -2.16 7.22
CA THR A 24 10.93 -2.61 5.87
C THR A 24 9.87 -2.17 4.87
N GLY A 25 10.24 -2.13 3.59
CA GLY A 25 9.28 -1.85 2.51
C GLY A 25 8.18 -2.91 2.44
N TRP A 26 8.50 -4.16 2.74
CA TRP A 26 7.51 -5.25 2.77
C TRP A 26 6.41 -4.97 3.80
N GLN A 27 6.80 -4.53 5.00
CA GLN A 27 5.85 -4.15 6.04
C GLN A 27 5.00 -2.95 5.60
N ALA A 28 5.61 -1.94 4.98
CA ALA A 28 4.90 -0.77 4.47
C ALA A 28 3.83 -1.16 3.45
N GLY A 29 4.17 -2.06 2.52
CA GLY A 29 3.22 -2.58 1.53
C GLY A 29 2.04 -3.30 2.18
N ALA A 30 2.31 -4.12 3.20
CA ALA A 30 1.26 -4.83 3.93
C ALA A 30 0.33 -3.86 4.65
N LEU A 31 0.88 -2.84 5.31
CA LEU A 31 0.10 -1.81 5.98
C LEU A 31 -0.81 -1.05 5.01
N ALA A 32 -0.28 -0.71 3.83
CA ALA A 32 -1.06 -0.01 2.80
C ALA A 32 -2.23 -0.86 2.31
N ARG A 33 -2.01 -2.16 2.09
CA ARG A 33 -3.09 -3.06 1.64
C ARG A 33 -4.18 -3.20 2.72
N VAL A 34 -3.78 -3.29 3.99
CA VAL A 34 -4.74 -3.34 5.10
C VAL A 34 -5.55 -2.04 5.16
N ALA A 35 -4.88 -0.89 5.03
CA ALA A 35 -5.56 0.41 5.03
C ALA A 35 -6.56 0.52 3.87
N GLY A 36 -6.18 0.06 2.68
CA GLY A 36 -7.08 0.06 1.53
C GLY A 36 -8.30 -0.82 1.73
N ARG A 37 -8.13 -1.98 2.36
CA ARG A 37 -9.24 -2.87 2.67
C ARG A 37 -10.20 -2.23 3.68
N ILE A 38 -9.67 -1.61 4.72
CA ILE A 38 -10.48 -0.92 5.73
C ILE A 38 -11.26 0.24 5.08
N ALA A 39 -10.63 0.94 4.14
CA ALA A 39 -11.29 2.02 3.40
C ALA A 39 -12.32 1.53 2.36
N GLY A 40 -12.43 0.23 2.16
CA GLY A 40 -13.40 -0.35 1.22
C GLY A 40 -12.97 -0.30 -0.24
N LEU A 41 -11.68 -0.11 -0.51
CA LEU A 41 -11.18 -0.01 -1.89
C LEU A 41 -11.02 -1.38 -2.55
N GLY A 42 -10.82 -2.43 -1.78
CA GLY A 42 -10.70 -3.79 -2.28
C GLY A 42 -9.97 -4.69 -1.29
N GLY A 43 -10.16 -5.99 -1.43
CA GLY A 43 -9.46 -7.01 -0.66
C GLY A 43 -8.12 -7.38 -1.27
N SER A 44 -7.41 -8.33 -0.64
CA SER A 44 -6.10 -8.78 -1.13
C SER A 44 -6.19 -9.42 -2.52
N MET A 45 -7.32 -9.99 -2.86
CA MET A 45 -7.54 -10.60 -4.19
C MET A 45 -7.73 -9.56 -5.29
N ASP A 46 -8.02 -8.31 -4.92
CA ASP A 46 -8.27 -7.22 -5.86
C ASP A 46 -7.04 -6.37 -6.12
N VAL A 47 -5.92 -6.68 -5.46
CA VAL A 47 -4.68 -5.94 -5.63
C VAL A 47 -3.96 -6.43 -6.88
N LYS A 48 -3.74 -5.51 -7.83
CA LYS A 48 -2.99 -5.79 -9.06
C LYS A 48 -1.49 -5.66 -8.81
N GLU A 49 -1.07 -4.58 -8.15
CA GLU A 49 0.34 -4.28 -7.90
C GLU A 49 0.49 -3.39 -6.70
N THR A 50 1.58 -3.59 -5.96
CA THR A 50 1.96 -2.73 -4.83
C THR A 50 3.35 -2.20 -5.10
N ILE A 51 3.48 -0.88 -5.20
CA ILE A 51 4.75 -0.20 -5.46
C ILE A 51 5.15 0.53 -4.18
N VAL A 52 6.33 0.20 -3.66
CA VAL A 52 6.83 0.75 -2.39
C VAL A 52 8.09 1.55 -2.68
N VAL A 53 8.11 2.80 -2.22
CA VAL A 53 9.27 3.69 -2.38
C VAL A 53 9.67 4.22 -1.01
N GLU A 54 10.93 4.04 -0.66
CA GLU A 54 11.47 4.64 0.57
C GLU A 54 11.67 6.13 0.34
N VAL A 55 11.19 6.94 1.28
CA VAL A 55 11.35 8.40 1.27
C VAL A 55 12.56 8.74 2.13
N VAL A 56 13.53 9.37 1.52
CA VAL A 56 14.78 9.76 2.19
C VAL A 56 14.67 11.18 2.73
#